data_2ba291a5381b738fa9d3944731ef8b3f
#
_entry.id   2ba291a5381b738fa9d3944731ef8b3f
#
_cell.length_a   1.000
_cell.length_b   1.000
_cell.length_c   1.000
_cell.angle_alpha   90.00
_cell.angle_beta   90.00
_cell.angle_gamma   90.00
#
_symmetry.space_group_name_H-M   'P 1'
#
loop_
_entity.id
_entity.type
_entity.pdbx_description
1 polymer ?
#
loop_
_entity_poly.entity_id
_entity_poly.type
_entity_poly.pdbx_seq_one_letter_code
_entity_poly.pdbx_strand_id
1 'polypeptide(L)'
;MRNIIYISSFDPINNLDIYDIKKFNDANTKFYFVLPYSKFSSLKDRKKMIEIGLNGLNIDYEIDSSISEKYINSLDLVELFKKYKNSGVDNLFLLVHDEEPVLIDENKIEKIKAKLNLIDNNINVSHNIRVLKSLDTTEEIIDYVIRNNLYFMKIIEQYIDGHRLNHSISVAKTAYKIALMNKLPQPDEYFIAGLLHDIGKHVNESDALNYMEKYFRSYINLPSWSYHQFIGAFLAKKLFPTISEDVFNAILTHCTGNKNMSPIQKVIYASDKIEPTRGYDSKNMIIHCESNYKEGFIEVLNENIKFLSKNGGVPSNNVLTENCIKFYLNK
;
A
#
# COMPACT_ATOMS: atom_id res chain seq x y z
N MET A 1 15.77 -13.79 -31.19
CA MET A 1 15.38 -13.59 -29.78
C MET A 1 15.51 -12.11 -29.46
N ARG A 2 14.51 -11.49 -28.87
CA ARG A 2 14.55 -10.11 -28.38
C ARG A 2 15.00 -10.15 -26.92
N ASN A 3 16.03 -9.37 -26.57
CA ASN A 3 16.58 -9.34 -25.22
C ASN A 3 16.28 -7.98 -24.60
N ILE A 4 15.54 -7.97 -23.50
CA ILE A 4 15.12 -6.75 -22.81
C ILE A 4 15.92 -6.63 -21.51
N ILE A 5 16.74 -5.59 -21.43
CA ILE A 5 17.37 -5.19 -20.17
C ILE A 5 16.35 -4.33 -19.42
N TYR A 6 15.79 -4.87 -18.36
CA TYR A 6 14.82 -4.16 -17.54
C TYR A 6 15.46 -3.72 -16.23
N ILE A 7 15.64 -2.42 -16.08
CA ILE A 7 16.27 -1.81 -14.90
C ILE A 7 15.16 -1.26 -14.00
N SER A 8 15.01 -1.85 -12.83
CA SER A 8 14.12 -1.38 -11.77
C SER A 8 14.65 -1.85 -10.41
N SER A 9 14.33 -1.14 -9.35
CA SER A 9 14.66 -1.59 -8.01
C SER A 9 13.93 -2.89 -7.66
N PHE A 10 12.73 -3.11 -8.23
CA PHE A 10 11.82 -4.22 -7.89
C PHE A 10 11.69 -4.39 -6.37
N ASP A 11 11.43 -3.29 -5.68
CA ASP A 11 11.44 -3.22 -4.22
C ASP A 11 10.12 -2.65 -3.64
N PRO A 12 9.04 -3.45 -3.69
CA PRO A 12 8.85 -4.73 -4.39
C PRO A 12 8.61 -4.58 -5.90
N ILE A 13 8.59 -5.71 -6.64
CA ILE A 13 7.99 -5.73 -7.98
C ILE A 13 6.50 -5.39 -7.84
N ASN A 14 6.01 -4.44 -8.62
CA ASN A 14 4.66 -3.90 -8.52
C ASN A 14 3.79 -4.29 -9.75
N ASN A 15 2.50 -3.94 -9.70
CA ASN A 15 1.57 -4.27 -10.77
C ASN A 15 1.93 -3.62 -12.11
N LEU A 16 2.56 -2.45 -12.11
CA LEU A 16 3.02 -1.80 -13.33
C LEU A 16 4.23 -2.52 -13.92
N ASP A 17 5.20 -2.95 -13.09
CA ASP A 17 6.30 -3.81 -13.54
C ASP A 17 5.76 -5.08 -14.20
N ILE A 18 4.79 -5.74 -13.56
CA ILE A 18 4.17 -6.98 -14.07
C ILE A 18 3.41 -6.71 -15.38
N TYR A 19 2.71 -5.58 -15.48
CA TYR A 19 2.02 -5.17 -16.69
C TYR A 19 2.99 -4.96 -17.85
N ASP A 20 4.10 -4.23 -17.62
CA ASP A 20 5.11 -3.98 -18.65
C ASP A 20 5.81 -5.27 -19.09
N ILE A 21 6.14 -6.15 -18.15
CA ILE A 21 6.70 -7.46 -18.46
C ILE A 21 5.74 -8.24 -19.38
N LYS A 22 4.45 -8.31 -19.02
CA LYS A 22 3.42 -9.00 -19.86
C LYS A 22 3.27 -8.37 -21.25
N LYS A 23 3.27 -7.03 -21.32
CA LYS A 23 3.11 -6.27 -22.57
C LYS A 23 4.25 -6.55 -23.56
N PHE A 24 5.47 -6.73 -23.07
CA PHE A 24 6.63 -6.93 -23.91
C PHE A 24 7.05 -8.39 -24.05
N ASN A 25 6.41 -9.31 -23.31
CA ASN A 25 6.70 -10.74 -23.37
C ASN A 25 6.08 -11.40 -24.60
N ASP A 26 6.87 -12.16 -25.33
CA ASP A 26 6.45 -13.07 -26.39
C ASP A 26 7.36 -14.31 -26.42
N ALA A 27 7.06 -15.29 -27.28
CA ALA A 27 7.80 -16.55 -27.36
C ALA A 27 9.28 -16.39 -27.73
N ASN A 28 9.70 -15.21 -28.19
CA ASN A 28 11.08 -14.89 -28.58
C ASN A 28 11.71 -13.79 -27.73
N THR A 29 11.14 -13.53 -26.53
CA THR A 29 11.64 -12.50 -25.62
C THR A 29 12.30 -13.10 -24.41
N LYS A 30 13.48 -12.61 -24.04
CA LYS A 30 14.15 -12.88 -22.78
C LYS A 30 14.39 -11.56 -22.03
N PHE A 31 14.08 -11.56 -20.72
CA PHE A 31 14.33 -10.42 -19.86
C PHE A 31 15.60 -10.60 -19.04
N TYR A 32 16.32 -9.51 -18.86
CA TYR A 32 17.41 -9.37 -17.91
C TYR A 32 16.99 -8.33 -16.89
N PHE A 33 16.54 -8.77 -15.71
CA PHE A 33 16.17 -7.88 -14.61
C PHE A 33 17.43 -7.41 -13.91
N VAL A 34 17.75 -6.15 -14.09
CA VAL A 34 18.94 -5.51 -13.53
C VAL A 34 18.54 -4.77 -12.27
N LEU A 35 19.05 -5.21 -11.11
CA LEU A 35 18.69 -4.73 -9.80
C LEU A 35 19.74 -3.74 -9.25
N PRO A 36 19.51 -2.42 -9.32
CA PRO A 36 20.35 -1.44 -8.64
C PRO A 36 20.19 -1.51 -7.12
N TYR A 37 20.97 -0.70 -6.40
CA TYR A 37 20.82 -0.60 -4.95
C TYR A 37 19.42 -0.14 -4.55
N SER A 38 18.88 -0.73 -3.50
CA SER A 38 17.74 -0.20 -2.77
C SER A 38 18.00 -0.30 -1.26
N LYS A 39 17.53 0.70 -0.52
CA LYS A 39 17.66 0.77 0.94
C LYS A 39 16.49 0.14 1.69
N PHE A 40 15.43 -0.25 1.00
CA PHE A 40 14.17 -0.66 1.62
C PHE A 40 14.13 -2.15 1.96
N SER A 41 14.56 -3.02 1.06
CA SER A 41 14.66 -4.45 1.34
C SER A 41 15.98 -5.05 0.84
N SER A 42 16.29 -6.26 1.31
CA SER A 42 17.50 -6.96 0.91
C SER A 42 17.43 -7.42 -0.55
N LEU A 43 18.61 -7.60 -1.17
CA LEU A 43 18.66 -8.19 -2.52
C LEU A 43 17.97 -9.57 -2.56
N LYS A 44 18.11 -10.36 -1.48
CA LYS A 44 17.46 -11.68 -1.35
C LYS A 44 15.94 -11.55 -1.41
N ASP A 45 15.39 -10.59 -0.67
CA ASP A 45 13.94 -10.38 -0.63
C ASP A 45 13.41 -9.88 -1.97
N ARG A 46 14.12 -8.95 -2.63
CA ARG A 46 13.75 -8.46 -3.96
C ARG A 46 13.72 -9.56 -5.01
N LYS A 47 14.75 -10.40 -5.05
CA LYS A 47 14.77 -11.59 -5.92
C LYS A 47 13.58 -12.50 -5.64
N LYS A 48 13.27 -12.74 -4.37
CA LYS A 48 12.13 -13.59 -3.98
C LYS A 48 10.78 -12.97 -4.39
N MET A 49 10.61 -11.67 -4.25
CA MET A 49 9.39 -10.99 -4.69
C MET A 49 9.23 -11.02 -6.22
N ILE A 50 10.31 -10.93 -7.00
CA ILE A 50 10.26 -11.13 -8.47
C ILE A 50 9.78 -12.55 -8.80
N GLU A 51 10.37 -13.58 -8.17
CA GLU A 51 9.94 -14.98 -8.37
C GLU A 51 8.46 -15.16 -8.06
N ILE A 52 7.97 -14.59 -6.96
CA ILE A 52 6.56 -14.65 -6.56
C ILE A 52 5.68 -13.94 -7.59
N GLY A 53 6.00 -12.70 -7.95
CA GLY A 53 5.19 -11.88 -8.85
C GLY A 53 5.13 -12.41 -10.29
N LEU A 54 6.12 -13.18 -10.71
CA LEU A 54 6.17 -13.81 -12.03
C LEU A 54 5.73 -15.28 -12.04
N ASN A 55 5.38 -15.82 -10.86
CA ASN A 55 4.92 -17.20 -10.76
C ASN A 55 3.67 -17.45 -11.62
N GLY A 56 3.68 -18.54 -12.38
CA GLY A 56 2.60 -18.88 -13.32
C GLY A 56 2.59 -18.08 -14.63
N LEU A 57 3.50 -17.12 -14.80
CA LEU A 57 3.72 -16.44 -16.07
C LEU A 57 4.83 -17.16 -16.83
N ASN A 58 4.59 -17.45 -18.11
CA ASN A 58 5.60 -18.08 -18.97
C ASN A 58 6.58 -17.00 -19.48
N ILE A 59 7.57 -16.65 -18.65
CA ILE A 59 8.55 -15.59 -18.91
C ILE A 59 9.95 -16.19 -18.80
N ASP A 60 10.75 -16.01 -19.85
CA ASP A 60 12.19 -16.33 -19.81
C ASP A 60 12.93 -15.11 -19.25
N TYR A 61 13.62 -15.29 -18.11
CA TYR A 61 14.34 -14.20 -17.47
C TYR A 61 15.59 -14.64 -16.70
N GLU A 62 16.51 -13.70 -16.57
CA GLU A 62 17.64 -13.76 -15.66
C GLU A 62 17.67 -12.54 -14.75
N ILE A 63 18.14 -12.71 -13.50
CA ILE A 63 18.30 -11.61 -12.55
C ILE A 63 19.76 -11.23 -12.45
N ASP A 64 20.12 -10.04 -12.97
CA ASP A 64 21.47 -9.47 -12.84
C ASP A 64 21.56 -8.59 -11.59
N SER A 65 22.30 -9.04 -10.61
CA SER A 65 22.60 -8.31 -9.37
C SER A 65 24.00 -7.72 -9.32
N SER A 66 24.74 -7.71 -10.44
CA SER A 66 26.12 -7.23 -10.48
C SER A 66 26.29 -5.74 -10.15
N ILE A 67 25.18 -4.98 -10.19
CA ILE A 67 25.16 -3.55 -9.87
C ILE A 67 24.31 -3.25 -8.60
N SER A 68 24.01 -4.26 -7.81
CA SER A 68 23.12 -4.11 -6.64
C SER A 68 23.65 -3.17 -5.55
N GLU A 69 24.90 -2.77 -5.61
CA GLU A 69 25.51 -1.77 -4.72
C GLU A 69 25.53 -0.35 -5.31
N LYS A 70 25.10 -0.18 -6.57
CA LYS A 70 25.07 1.12 -7.27
C LYS A 70 23.66 1.69 -7.29
N TYR A 71 23.52 2.99 -6.98
CA TYR A 71 22.26 3.70 -7.19
C TYR A 71 21.93 3.79 -8.69
N ILE A 72 20.65 3.75 -9.03
CA ILE A 72 20.19 3.77 -10.42
C ILE A 72 20.66 5.01 -11.16
N ASN A 73 20.63 6.19 -10.52
CA ASN A 73 21.07 7.46 -11.09
C ASN A 73 22.60 7.56 -11.30
N SER A 74 23.39 6.64 -10.71
CA SER A 74 24.84 6.55 -10.90
C SER A 74 25.24 5.53 -11.96
N LEU A 75 24.28 4.87 -12.64
CA LEU A 75 24.56 3.85 -13.64
C LEU A 75 24.99 4.47 -14.97
N ASP A 76 26.10 3.99 -15.50
CA ASP A 76 26.45 4.20 -16.91
C ASP A 76 25.71 3.16 -17.76
N LEU A 77 24.55 3.55 -18.30
CA LEU A 77 23.71 2.68 -19.12
C LEU A 77 24.42 2.20 -20.37
N VAL A 78 25.37 3.01 -20.90
CA VAL A 78 26.15 2.65 -22.06
C VAL A 78 27.15 1.55 -21.73
N GLU A 79 27.79 1.62 -20.57
CA GLU A 79 28.67 0.57 -20.08
C GLU A 79 27.90 -0.73 -19.83
N LEU A 80 26.74 -0.62 -19.20
CA LEU A 80 25.85 -1.75 -18.96
C LEU A 80 25.44 -2.43 -20.27
N PHE A 81 24.99 -1.65 -21.26
CA PHE A 81 24.60 -2.14 -22.57
C PHE A 81 25.77 -2.85 -23.31
N LYS A 82 26.97 -2.27 -23.26
CA LYS A 82 28.18 -2.89 -23.80
C LYS A 82 28.52 -4.21 -23.13
N LYS A 83 28.34 -4.31 -21.81
CA LYS A 83 28.56 -5.54 -21.06
C LYS A 83 27.73 -6.69 -21.64
N TYR A 84 26.44 -6.48 -21.85
CA TYR A 84 25.56 -7.50 -22.43
C TYR A 84 25.94 -7.84 -23.88
N LYS A 85 26.24 -6.83 -24.69
CA LYS A 85 26.67 -7.05 -26.06
C LYS A 85 27.99 -7.83 -26.16
N ASN A 86 28.95 -7.54 -25.30
CA ASN A 86 30.23 -8.25 -25.26
C ASN A 86 30.07 -9.68 -24.74
N SER A 87 29.00 -9.98 -24.01
CA SER A 87 28.63 -11.33 -23.58
C SER A 87 27.84 -12.13 -24.64
N GLY A 88 27.75 -11.61 -25.86
CA GLY A 88 27.06 -12.28 -26.99
C GLY A 88 25.55 -12.12 -26.97
N VAL A 89 25.01 -11.19 -26.20
CA VAL A 89 23.56 -10.90 -26.19
C VAL A 89 23.25 -9.85 -27.26
N ASP A 90 22.60 -10.27 -28.34
CA ASP A 90 22.18 -9.42 -29.44
C ASP A 90 20.73 -8.94 -29.30
N ASN A 91 20.28 -8.01 -30.19
CA ASN A 91 18.92 -7.46 -30.21
C ASN A 91 18.47 -6.92 -28.84
N LEU A 92 19.29 -6.08 -28.24
CA LEU A 92 19.06 -5.50 -26.93
C LEU A 92 18.06 -4.34 -26.99
N PHE A 93 17.11 -4.37 -26.06
CA PHE A 93 16.17 -3.30 -25.77
C PHE A 93 16.37 -2.87 -24.31
N LEU A 94 16.13 -1.62 -24.03
CA LEU A 94 16.24 -1.08 -22.67
C LEU A 94 14.87 -0.61 -22.20
N LEU A 95 14.43 -1.18 -21.08
CA LEU A 95 13.28 -0.72 -20.32
C LEU A 95 13.79 -0.22 -18.97
N VAL A 96 13.46 1.01 -18.62
CA VAL A 96 13.84 1.59 -17.32
C VAL A 96 12.57 2.01 -16.61
N HIS A 97 12.35 1.44 -15.45
CA HIS A 97 11.22 1.73 -14.61
C HIS A 97 11.71 1.99 -13.20
N ASP A 98 11.98 3.24 -12.90
CA ASP A 98 12.31 3.67 -11.55
C ASP A 98 11.86 5.13 -11.34
N GLU A 99 11.82 5.55 -10.09
CA GLU A 99 11.25 6.81 -9.64
C GLU A 99 12.20 8.00 -9.81
N GLU A 100 13.49 7.73 -9.96
CA GLU A 100 14.47 8.76 -10.21
C GLU A 100 14.78 8.84 -11.71
N PRO A 101 14.85 10.04 -12.29
CA PRO A 101 15.19 10.18 -13.68
C PRO A 101 16.59 9.60 -13.92
N VAL A 102 16.66 8.61 -14.79
CA VAL A 102 17.95 8.07 -15.26
C VAL A 102 18.55 9.08 -16.21
N LEU A 103 19.68 9.67 -15.84
CA LEU A 103 20.40 10.58 -16.72
C LEU A 103 21.05 9.79 -17.86
N ILE A 104 20.48 9.89 -19.03
CA ILE A 104 21.04 9.33 -20.26
C ILE A 104 21.88 10.43 -20.90
N ASP A 105 23.18 10.18 -21.01
CA ASP A 105 24.10 11.07 -21.79
C ASP A 105 23.91 10.80 -23.28
N GLU A 106 23.02 11.58 -23.91
CA GLU A 106 22.69 11.49 -25.33
C GLU A 106 23.94 11.58 -26.24
N ASN A 107 24.93 12.39 -25.88
CA ASN A 107 26.18 12.52 -26.65
C ASN A 107 27.02 11.24 -26.64
N LYS A 108 26.96 10.45 -25.57
CA LYS A 108 27.61 9.13 -25.51
C LYS A 108 26.87 8.09 -26.34
N ILE A 109 25.54 8.18 -26.39
CA ILE A 109 24.69 7.27 -27.19
C ILE A 109 24.99 7.44 -28.70
N GLU A 110 25.04 8.68 -29.21
CA GLU A 110 25.39 8.95 -30.61
C GLU A 110 26.76 8.42 -30.97
N LYS A 111 27.76 8.59 -30.11
CA LYS A 111 29.14 8.13 -30.36
C LYS A 111 29.30 6.62 -30.48
N ILE A 112 28.35 5.86 -29.96
CA ILE A 112 28.43 4.39 -29.92
C ILE A 112 27.73 3.77 -31.13
N LYS A 113 26.87 4.50 -31.86
CA LYS A 113 26.01 3.96 -32.94
C LYS A 113 25.35 2.63 -32.56
N ALA A 114 25.17 2.39 -31.26
CA ALA A 114 24.46 1.27 -30.76
C ALA A 114 22.97 1.63 -30.79
N LYS A 115 22.12 0.80 -31.36
CA LYS A 115 20.68 0.95 -31.30
C LYS A 115 20.24 0.72 -29.84
N LEU A 116 20.30 1.76 -29.01
CA LEU A 116 19.56 1.79 -27.74
C LEU A 116 18.09 1.97 -28.10
N ASN A 117 17.36 0.88 -28.09
CA ASN A 117 15.92 0.92 -28.21
C ASN A 117 15.35 1.18 -26.81
N LEU A 118 15.08 2.45 -26.51
CA LEU A 118 14.41 2.85 -25.26
C LEU A 118 12.93 2.52 -25.42
N ILE A 119 12.41 1.67 -24.57
CA ILE A 119 11.00 1.23 -24.67
C ILE A 119 10.12 2.11 -23.81
N ASP A 120 10.58 2.56 -22.65
CA ASP A 120 9.81 3.48 -21.81
C ASP A 120 10.66 4.24 -20.80
N ASN A 121 10.20 5.44 -20.48
CA ASN A 121 10.85 6.34 -19.55
C ASN A 121 9.78 6.97 -18.72
N ASN A 122 9.75 6.67 -17.45
CA ASN A 122 9.04 7.46 -16.43
C ASN A 122 8.15 6.73 -15.46
N ILE A 123 8.39 7.04 -14.21
CA ILE A 123 7.34 7.65 -13.37
C ILE A 123 7.99 8.35 -12.18
N ASN A 124 7.69 9.66 -12.04
CA ASN A 124 8.07 10.49 -10.89
C ASN A 124 7.12 10.20 -9.70
N VAL A 125 7.61 9.51 -8.68
CA VAL A 125 6.90 9.39 -7.41
C VAL A 125 7.87 9.65 -6.25
N SER A 126 7.47 10.49 -5.30
CA SER A 126 8.36 10.88 -4.20
C SER A 126 8.73 9.70 -3.29
N HIS A 127 9.97 9.67 -2.82
CA HIS A 127 10.61 8.59 -2.05
C HIS A 127 9.83 8.05 -0.85
N ASN A 128 9.01 8.89 -0.21
CA ASN A 128 8.27 8.52 1.00
C ASN A 128 6.90 7.89 0.72
N ILE A 129 6.32 8.19 -0.44
CA ILE A 129 5.10 7.56 -0.92
C ILE A 129 5.38 6.13 -1.40
N ARG A 130 6.60 5.84 -1.82
CA ARG A 130 7.02 4.54 -2.34
C ARG A 130 6.88 3.42 -1.32
N VAL A 131 7.30 3.63 -0.08
CA VAL A 131 7.21 2.60 0.97
C VAL A 131 5.75 2.20 1.21
N LEU A 132 4.81 3.13 1.03
CA LEU A 132 3.39 2.90 1.19
C LEU A 132 2.71 2.48 -0.13
N LYS A 133 3.17 3.00 -1.28
CA LYS A 133 2.72 2.57 -2.63
C LYS A 133 3.34 1.26 -3.10
N SER A 134 4.41 0.80 -2.47
CA SER A 134 5.02 -0.49 -2.76
C SER A 134 4.10 -1.69 -2.52
N LEU A 135 2.91 -1.45 -1.96
CA LEU A 135 1.84 -2.43 -1.83
C LEU A 135 0.87 -2.47 -3.03
N ASP A 136 1.08 -1.64 -4.05
CA ASP A 136 0.45 -1.83 -5.36
C ASP A 136 1.13 -3.00 -6.10
N THR A 137 0.87 -4.19 -5.59
CA THR A 137 1.46 -5.44 -6.06
C THR A 137 0.48 -6.60 -5.86
N THR A 138 0.91 -7.84 -6.15
CA THR A 138 0.03 -9.01 -6.00
C THR A 138 -0.19 -9.38 -4.53
N GLU A 139 -1.29 -10.09 -4.25
CA GLU A 139 -1.62 -10.52 -2.89
C GLU A 139 -0.54 -11.43 -2.29
N GLU A 140 0.08 -12.28 -3.11
CA GLU A 140 1.16 -13.18 -2.71
C GLU A 140 2.42 -12.41 -2.29
N ILE A 141 2.72 -11.29 -2.96
CA ILE A 141 3.84 -10.42 -2.59
C ILE A 141 3.50 -9.66 -1.29
N ILE A 142 2.27 -9.19 -1.13
CA ILE A 142 1.81 -8.56 0.12
C ILE A 142 1.98 -9.55 1.28
N ASP A 143 1.58 -10.81 1.11
CA ASP A 143 1.76 -11.85 2.11
C ASP A 143 3.23 -12.14 2.42
N TYR A 144 4.09 -12.10 1.42
CA TYR A 144 5.54 -12.23 1.63
C TYR A 144 6.10 -11.05 2.43
N VAL A 145 5.72 -9.83 2.09
CA VAL A 145 6.09 -8.59 2.81
C VAL A 145 5.70 -8.68 4.29
N ILE A 146 4.47 -9.10 4.57
CA ILE A 146 3.95 -9.25 5.94
C ILE A 146 4.74 -10.32 6.71
N ARG A 147 4.87 -11.53 6.15
CA ARG A 147 5.52 -12.67 6.82
C ARG A 147 7.00 -12.43 7.11
N ASN A 148 7.67 -11.62 6.30
CA ASN A 148 9.09 -11.30 6.47
C ASN A 148 9.32 -9.93 7.13
N ASN A 149 8.25 -9.29 7.60
CA ASN A 149 8.30 -8.02 8.33
C ASN A 149 9.11 -6.94 7.57
N LEU A 150 8.83 -6.83 6.26
CA LEU A 150 9.53 -5.89 5.40
C LEU A 150 8.91 -4.49 5.49
N TYR A 151 9.67 -3.50 5.07
CA TYR A 151 9.27 -2.09 4.99
C TYR A 151 8.82 -1.52 6.33
N PHE A 152 7.62 -0.97 6.38
CA PHE A 152 7.04 -0.29 7.55
C PHE A 152 6.47 -1.25 8.62
N MET A 153 6.36 -2.56 8.33
CA MET A 153 5.78 -3.53 9.26
C MET A 153 6.52 -3.54 10.62
N LYS A 154 7.86 -3.48 10.61
CA LYS A 154 8.68 -3.41 11.84
C LYS A 154 8.38 -2.20 12.71
N ILE A 155 7.92 -1.10 12.11
CA ILE A 155 7.53 0.10 12.84
C ILE A 155 6.19 -0.14 13.51
N ILE A 156 5.22 -0.70 12.77
CA ILE A 156 3.86 -0.94 13.27
C ILE A 156 3.86 -1.93 14.44
N GLU A 157 4.66 -3.00 14.37
CA GLU A 157 4.79 -4.01 15.43
C GLU A 157 5.25 -3.43 16.78
N GLN A 158 5.87 -2.24 16.81
CA GLN A 158 6.24 -1.56 18.03
C GLN A 158 5.05 -0.90 18.75
N TYR A 159 3.93 -0.70 18.05
CA TYR A 159 2.75 0.01 18.53
C TYR A 159 1.54 -0.90 18.79
N ILE A 160 1.45 -2.03 18.10
CA ILE A 160 0.33 -2.98 18.23
C ILE A 160 0.84 -4.42 18.32
N ASP A 161 0.19 -5.24 19.13
CA ASP A 161 0.52 -6.65 19.33
C ASP A 161 0.08 -7.55 18.15
N GLY A 162 0.50 -8.84 18.19
CA GLY A 162 0.24 -9.77 17.12
C GLY A 162 -1.24 -9.99 16.80
N HIS A 163 -2.14 -9.99 17.79
CA HIS A 163 -3.57 -10.11 17.56
C HIS A 163 -4.11 -8.86 16.87
N ARG A 164 -3.76 -7.68 17.37
CA ARG A 164 -4.16 -6.39 16.82
C ARG A 164 -3.56 -6.17 15.43
N LEU A 165 -2.33 -6.61 15.22
CA LEU A 165 -1.68 -6.55 13.92
C LEU A 165 -2.42 -7.42 12.89
N ASN A 166 -2.80 -8.66 13.26
CA ASN A 166 -3.58 -9.55 12.38
C ASN A 166 -4.94 -8.92 12.01
N HIS A 167 -5.63 -8.31 12.96
CA HIS A 167 -6.85 -7.54 12.71
C HIS A 167 -6.59 -6.39 11.74
N SER A 168 -5.57 -5.57 11.99
CA SER A 168 -5.24 -4.43 11.11
C SER A 168 -4.87 -4.86 9.69
N ILE A 169 -4.16 -5.98 9.54
CA ILE A 169 -3.87 -6.58 8.23
C ILE A 169 -5.16 -7.03 7.53
N SER A 170 -6.06 -7.68 8.27
CA SER A 170 -7.35 -8.13 7.72
C SER A 170 -8.23 -6.94 7.29
N VAL A 171 -8.29 -5.87 8.10
CA VAL A 171 -8.95 -4.61 7.72
C VAL A 171 -8.34 -4.02 6.47
N ALA A 172 -7.01 -3.95 6.39
CA ALA A 172 -6.29 -3.41 5.24
C ALA A 172 -6.61 -4.16 3.94
N LYS A 173 -6.54 -5.51 3.96
CA LYS A 173 -6.88 -6.37 2.81
C LYS A 173 -8.35 -6.23 2.40
N THR A 174 -9.26 -6.18 3.35
CA THR A 174 -10.70 -6.00 3.10
C THR A 174 -10.96 -4.63 2.46
N ALA A 175 -10.38 -3.56 3.00
CA ALA A 175 -10.54 -2.21 2.47
C ALA A 175 -9.95 -2.07 1.06
N TYR A 176 -8.77 -2.61 0.83
CA TYR A 176 -8.13 -2.64 -0.49
C TYR A 176 -9.01 -3.33 -1.53
N LYS A 177 -9.54 -4.52 -1.19
CA LYS A 177 -10.41 -5.29 -2.09
C LYS A 177 -11.70 -4.54 -2.42
N ILE A 178 -12.36 -3.95 -1.41
CA ILE A 178 -13.55 -3.11 -1.62
C ILE A 178 -13.22 -1.95 -2.55
N ALA A 179 -12.09 -1.27 -2.36
CA ALA A 179 -11.67 -0.16 -3.21
C ALA A 179 -11.46 -0.59 -4.66
N LEU A 180 -10.77 -1.71 -4.91
CA LEU A 180 -10.55 -2.27 -6.24
C LEU A 180 -11.88 -2.63 -6.93
N MET A 181 -12.76 -3.36 -6.26
CA MET A 181 -14.03 -3.82 -6.82
C MET A 181 -14.95 -2.65 -7.18
N ASN A 182 -14.90 -1.56 -6.41
CA ASN A 182 -15.65 -0.34 -6.67
C ASN A 182 -14.90 0.67 -7.58
N LYS A 183 -13.73 0.31 -8.12
CA LYS A 183 -12.90 1.18 -8.98
C LYS A 183 -12.61 2.55 -8.34
N LEU A 184 -12.38 2.57 -7.04
CA LEU A 184 -12.04 3.78 -6.31
C LEU A 184 -10.58 4.18 -6.61
N PRO A 185 -10.26 5.48 -6.63
CA PRO A 185 -8.91 5.94 -6.88
C PRO A 185 -7.98 5.52 -5.74
N GLN A 186 -6.71 5.29 -6.05
CA GLN A 186 -5.63 5.03 -5.09
C GLN A 186 -5.96 3.92 -4.07
N PRO A 187 -6.27 2.68 -4.50
CA PRO A 187 -6.68 1.59 -3.61
C PRO A 187 -5.63 1.26 -2.53
N ASP A 188 -4.36 1.49 -2.79
CA ASP A 188 -3.26 1.38 -1.83
C ASP A 188 -3.42 2.31 -0.61
N GLU A 189 -4.06 3.47 -0.73
CA GLU A 189 -4.35 4.32 0.42
C GLU A 189 -5.37 3.69 1.37
N TYR A 190 -6.31 2.92 0.83
CA TYR A 190 -7.26 2.15 1.65
C TYR A 190 -6.56 1.05 2.44
N PHE A 191 -5.58 0.37 1.83
CA PHE A 191 -4.75 -0.59 2.54
C PHE A 191 -3.98 0.06 3.69
N ILE A 192 -3.32 1.18 3.41
CA ILE A 192 -2.54 1.93 4.40
C ILE A 192 -3.41 2.41 5.54
N ALA A 193 -4.55 3.01 5.25
CA ALA A 193 -5.47 3.48 6.27
C ALA A 193 -5.98 2.33 7.15
N GLY A 194 -6.31 1.19 6.54
CA GLY A 194 -6.72 -0.02 7.25
C GLY A 194 -5.61 -0.59 8.14
N LEU A 195 -4.38 -0.59 7.66
CA LEU A 195 -3.25 -1.09 8.43
C LEU A 195 -2.91 -0.20 9.65
N LEU A 196 -3.07 1.10 9.51
CA LEU A 196 -2.71 2.09 10.53
C LEU A 196 -3.87 2.48 11.46
N HIS A 197 -5.12 2.07 11.18
CA HIS A 197 -6.29 2.60 11.86
C HIS A 197 -6.23 2.45 13.40
N ASP A 198 -5.71 1.33 13.89
CA ASP A 198 -5.63 0.97 15.31
C ASP A 198 -4.24 1.22 15.95
N ILE A 199 -3.31 1.90 15.26
CA ILE A 199 -1.93 2.12 15.77
C ILE A 199 -1.89 2.88 17.12
N GLY A 200 -2.96 3.60 17.47
CA GLY A 200 -3.14 4.30 18.75
C GLY A 200 -3.77 3.45 19.86
N LYS A 201 -4.12 2.18 19.61
CA LYS A 201 -4.96 1.39 20.50
C LYS A 201 -4.31 0.99 21.83
N HIS A 202 -3.00 0.82 21.82
CA HIS A 202 -2.23 0.39 23.01
C HIS A 202 -1.61 1.54 23.79
N VAL A 203 -1.93 2.79 23.46
CA VAL A 203 -1.53 3.95 24.25
C VAL A 203 -2.27 3.88 25.58
N ASN A 204 -1.52 3.94 26.69
CA ASN A 204 -2.12 3.89 28.02
C ASN A 204 -3.01 5.12 28.29
N GLU A 205 -3.90 5.01 29.27
CA GLU A 205 -4.94 6.02 29.51
C GLU A 205 -4.39 7.39 29.87
N SER A 206 -3.31 7.45 30.66
CA SER A 206 -2.64 8.70 31.05
C SER A 206 -2.04 9.41 29.85
N ASP A 207 -1.31 8.68 29.01
CA ASP A 207 -0.73 9.25 27.78
C ASP A 207 -1.81 9.62 26.78
N ALA A 208 -2.87 8.80 26.67
CA ALA A 208 -4.01 9.10 25.82
C ALA A 208 -4.66 10.43 26.18
N LEU A 209 -4.89 10.67 27.48
CA LEU A 209 -5.43 11.95 27.96
C LEU A 209 -4.50 13.13 27.61
N ASN A 210 -3.19 12.97 27.84
CA ASN A 210 -2.19 13.99 27.50
C ASN A 210 -2.19 14.31 25.99
N TYR A 211 -2.31 13.30 25.11
CA TYR A 211 -2.44 13.50 23.66
C TYR A 211 -3.71 14.28 23.33
N MET A 212 -4.86 13.91 23.94
CA MET A 212 -6.13 14.59 23.69
C MET A 212 -6.11 16.03 24.16
N GLU A 213 -5.58 16.31 25.35
CA GLU A 213 -5.45 17.67 25.87
C GLU A 213 -4.58 18.56 24.97
N LYS A 214 -3.47 18.01 24.49
CA LYS A 214 -2.47 18.76 23.72
C LYS A 214 -2.85 19.00 22.27
N TYR A 215 -3.42 17.99 21.62
CA TYR A 215 -3.61 17.99 20.16
C TYR A 215 -5.07 17.94 19.72
N PHE A 216 -5.98 17.46 20.58
CA PHE A 216 -7.39 17.22 20.23
C PHE A 216 -8.35 17.72 21.31
N ARG A 217 -8.04 18.86 21.92
CA ARG A 217 -8.78 19.41 23.06
C ARG A 217 -10.29 19.54 22.83
N SER A 218 -10.71 19.81 21.60
CA SER A 218 -12.13 19.91 21.23
C SER A 218 -12.89 18.57 21.36
N TYR A 219 -12.18 17.47 21.46
CA TYR A 219 -12.73 16.11 21.53
C TYR A 219 -12.46 15.42 22.86
N ILE A 220 -11.92 16.14 23.86
CA ILE A 220 -11.55 15.56 25.16
C ILE A 220 -12.76 15.05 25.96
N ASN A 221 -13.95 15.59 25.68
CA ASN A 221 -15.19 15.16 26.36
C ASN A 221 -15.84 13.94 25.68
N LEU A 222 -15.24 13.40 24.60
CA LEU A 222 -15.70 12.16 24.03
C LEU A 222 -15.34 10.97 24.95
N PRO A 223 -16.08 9.86 24.86
CA PRO A 223 -15.75 8.65 25.59
C PRO A 223 -14.31 8.16 25.28
N SER A 224 -13.54 7.82 26.30
CA SER A 224 -12.12 7.45 26.20
C SER A 224 -11.86 6.28 25.23
N TRP A 225 -12.83 5.35 25.09
CA TRP A 225 -12.72 4.27 24.12
C TRP A 225 -12.55 4.75 22.65
N SER A 226 -12.93 6.00 22.34
CA SER A 226 -12.79 6.60 21.01
C SER A 226 -11.47 7.36 20.83
N TYR A 227 -10.66 7.58 21.87
CA TYR A 227 -9.44 8.38 21.79
C TYR A 227 -8.40 7.80 20.84
N HIS A 228 -8.35 6.46 20.73
CA HIS A 228 -7.37 5.78 19.88
C HIS A 228 -7.44 6.19 18.41
N GLN A 229 -8.60 6.60 17.87
CA GLN A 229 -8.70 7.06 16.48
C GLN A 229 -7.96 8.41 16.27
N PHE A 230 -8.02 9.32 17.24
CA PHE A 230 -7.32 10.60 17.21
C PHE A 230 -5.82 10.42 17.39
N ILE A 231 -5.44 9.63 18.39
CA ILE A 231 -4.05 9.31 18.70
C ILE A 231 -3.43 8.52 17.55
N GLY A 232 -4.17 7.56 16.98
CA GLY A 232 -3.75 6.77 15.82
C GLY A 232 -3.49 7.65 14.60
N ALA A 233 -4.38 8.58 14.28
CA ALA A 233 -4.17 9.52 13.19
C ALA A 233 -2.93 10.39 13.41
N PHE A 234 -2.73 10.90 14.63
CA PHE A 234 -1.54 11.67 15.00
C PHE A 234 -0.25 10.85 14.88
N LEU A 235 -0.23 9.64 15.42
CA LEU A 235 0.93 8.73 15.36
C LEU A 235 1.22 8.34 13.90
N ALA A 236 0.21 8.01 13.12
CA ALA A 236 0.37 7.68 11.71
C ALA A 236 1.01 8.84 10.94
N LYS A 237 0.55 10.08 11.15
CA LYS A 237 1.15 11.27 10.49
C LYS A 237 2.58 11.56 10.98
N LYS A 238 2.85 11.32 12.26
CA LYS A 238 4.19 11.51 12.85
C LYS A 238 5.19 10.47 12.33
N LEU A 239 4.80 9.20 12.24
CA LEU A 239 5.66 8.10 11.79
C LEU A 239 5.83 8.07 10.27
N PHE A 240 4.79 8.45 9.55
CA PHE A 240 4.72 8.46 8.09
C PHE A 240 4.23 9.83 7.60
N PRO A 241 5.09 10.86 7.60
CA PRO A 241 4.70 12.26 7.33
C PRO A 241 4.05 12.47 5.95
N THR A 242 4.25 11.53 5.03
CA THR A 242 3.78 11.59 3.64
C THR A 242 2.43 10.93 3.40
N ILE A 243 1.79 10.35 4.43
CA ILE A 243 0.40 9.89 4.26
C ILE A 243 -0.49 11.06 3.85
N SER A 244 -1.43 10.76 2.96
CA SER A 244 -2.39 11.77 2.49
C SER A 244 -3.33 12.23 3.62
N GLU A 245 -3.97 13.36 3.41
CA GLU A 245 -5.03 13.83 4.32
C GLU A 245 -6.23 12.88 4.32
N ASP A 246 -6.48 12.18 3.22
CA ASP A 246 -7.55 11.19 3.12
C ASP A 246 -7.27 9.97 4.02
N VAL A 247 -6.03 9.47 4.03
CA VAL A 247 -5.58 8.40 4.96
C VAL A 247 -5.69 8.89 6.41
N PHE A 248 -5.18 10.09 6.71
CA PHE A 248 -5.27 10.68 8.05
C PHE A 248 -6.72 10.76 8.53
N ASN A 249 -7.62 11.31 7.71
CA ASN A 249 -9.03 11.46 8.04
C ASN A 249 -9.76 10.11 8.15
N ALA A 250 -9.37 9.10 7.37
CA ALA A 250 -9.93 7.76 7.49
C ALA A 250 -9.59 7.13 8.84
N ILE A 251 -8.34 7.26 9.29
CA ILE A 251 -7.92 6.82 10.63
C ILE A 251 -8.68 7.60 11.70
N LEU A 252 -8.81 8.91 11.55
CA LEU A 252 -9.47 9.81 12.51
C LEU A 252 -10.94 9.47 12.76
N THR A 253 -11.61 8.81 11.82
CA THR A 253 -13.06 8.57 11.86
C THR A 253 -13.46 7.10 11.84
N HIS A 254 -12.50 6.16 11.83
CA HIS A 254 -12.79 4.75 11.64
C HIS A 254 -13.67 4.15 12.72
N CYS A 255 -13.54 4.62 13.96
CA CYS A 255 -14.24 4.06 15.11
C CYS A 255 -15.67 4.61 15.25
N THR A 256 -15.81 5.94 15.20
CA THR A 256 -17.07 6.64 15.47
C THR A 256 -17.89 6.93 14.22
N GLY A 257 -17.27 6.96 13.05
CA GLY A 257 -17.82 7.63 11.88
C GLY A 257 -17.88 9.15 12.07
N ASN A 258 -18.45 9.83 11.09
CA ASN A 258 -18.77 11.28 11.13
C ASN A 258 -19.79 11.58 10.03
N LYS A 259 -20.33 12.82 10.02
CA LYS A 259 -21.10 13.32 8.87
C LYS A 259 -20.20 13.51 7.64
N ASN A 260 -20.77 13.39 6.46
CA ASN A 260 -20.13 13.70 5.17
C ASN A 260 -18.76 13.02 4.95
N MET A 261 -18.64 11.72 5.29
CA MET A 261 -17.41 10.95 5.11
C MET A 261 -17.05 10.76 3.63
N SER A 262 -15.76 10.85 3.32
CA SER A 262 -15.20 10.50 2.00
C SER A 262 -15.31 8.99 1.69
N PRO A 263 -15.06 8.57 0.45
CA PRO A 263 -15.07 7.14 0.11
C PRO A 263 -14.17 6.29 1.01
N ILE A 264 -12.93 6.72 1.23
CA ILE A 264 -11.96 5.98 2.05
C ILE A 264 -12.43 5.90 3.52
N GLN A 265 -12.97 6.97 4.09
CA GLN A 265 -13.50 6.97 5.44
C GLN A 265 -14.63 5.94 5.62
N LYS A 266 -15.57 5.86 4.65
CA LYS A 266 -16.67 4.88 4.67
C LYS A 266 -16.15 3.45 4.58
N VAL A 267 -15.21 3.21 3.66
CA VAL A 267 -14.65 1.87 3.46
C VAL A 267 -13.86 1.42 4.68
N ILE A 268 -13.03 2.28 5.28
CA ILE A 268 -12.27 1.93 6.49
C ILE A 268 -13.22 1.68 7.67
N TYR A 269 -14.22 2.55 7.86
CA TYR A 269 -15.24 2.33 8.89
C TYR A 269 -15.94 0.97 8.74
N ALA A 270 -16.35 0.63 7.52
CA ALA A 270 -17.02 -0.64 7.26
C ALA A 270 -16.05 -1.83 7.43
N SER A 271 -14.86 -1.77 6.83
CA SER A 271 -13.87 -2.86 6.88
C SER A 271 -13.46 -3.21 8.30
N ASP A 272 -13.25 -2.22 9.17
CA ASP A 272 -12.95 -2.44 10.59
C ASP A 272 -14.04 -3.30 11.28
N LYS A 273 -15.29 -3.15 10.89
CA LYS A 273 -16.40 -3.87 11.53
C LYS A 273 -16.66 -5.24 10.92
N ILE A 274 -16.36 -5.46 9.63
CA ILE A 274 -16.77 -6.67 8.91
C ILE A 274 -15.61 -7.58 8.47
N GLU A 275 -14.35 -7.23 8.76
CA GLU A 275 -13.22 -8.04 8.34
C GLU A 275 -13.31 -9.49 8.87
N PRO A 276 -12.77 -10.49 8.12
CA PRO A 276 -13.06 -11.90 8.39
C PRO A 276 -12.63 -12.43 9.78
N THR A 277 -11.67 -11.78 10.45
CA THR A 277 -11.15 -12.27 11.75
C THR A 277 -11.98 -11.83 12.96
N ARG A 278 -13.08 -11.08 12.76
CA ARG A 278 -13.96 -10.58 13.83
C ARG A 278 -14.74 -11.67 14.59
N GLY A 279 -14.71 -12.92 14.14
CA GLY A 279 -15.34 -14.05 14.84
C GLY A 279 -16.85 -14.17 14.64
N TYR A 280 -17.45 -13.44 13.70
CA TYR A 280 -18.84 -13.59 13.27
C TYR A 280 -18.95 -13.62 11.75
N ASP A 281 -20.05 -14.14 11.23
CA ASP A 281 -20.25 -14.22 9.77
C ASP A 281 -20.59 -12.85 9.18
N SER A 282 -19.59 -12.22 8.58
CA SER A 282 -19.66 -10.93 7.88
C SER A 282 -19.63 -11.05 6.35
N LYS A 283 -19.59 -12.28 5.82
CA LYS A 283 -19.36 -12.56 4.39
C LYS A 283 -20.33 -11.80 3.48
N ASN A 284 -21.60 -11.77 3.80
CA ASN A 284 -22.61 -11.09 2.98
C ASN A 284 -22.39 -9.55 2.96
N MET A 285 -22.02 -8.96 4.10
CA MET A 285 -21.73 -7.53 4.19
C MET A 285 -20.45 -7.18 3.42
N ILE A 286 -19.43 -8.05 3.44
CA ILE A 286 -18.22 -7.88 2.62
C ILE A 286 -18.59 -7.88 1.15
N ILE A 287 -19.34 -8.88 0.67
CA ILE A 287 -19.81 -8.97 -0.72
C ILE A 287 -20.62 -7.72 -1.12
N HIS A 288 -21.49 -7.26 -0.23
CA HIS A 288 -22.26 -6.05 -0.50
C HIS A 288 -21.36 -4.80 -0.60
N CYS A 289 -20.40 -4.63 0.31
CA CYS A 289 -19.42 -3.54 0.21
C CYS A 289 -18.56 -3.64 -1.06
N GLU A 290 -18.17 -4.84 -1.50
CA GLU A 290 -17.44 -5.08 -2.75
C GLU A 290 -18.27 -4.69 -3.98
N SER A 291 -19.59 -4.91 -3.96
CA SER A 291 -20.49 -4.57 -5.07
C SER A 291 -20.87 -3.07 -5.09
N ASN A 292 -21.10 -2.49 -3.92
CA ASN A 292 -21.48 -1.08 -3.75
C ASN A 292 -21.07 -0.59 -2.35
N TYR A 293 -19.91 0.05 -2.23
CA TYR A 293 -19.37 0.49 -0.95
C TYR A 293 -20.27 1.48 -0.20
N LYS A 294 -21.10 2.27 -0.91
CA LYS A 294 -22.00 3.25 -0.28
C LYS A 294 -23.15 2.56 0.43
N GLU A 295 -23.80 1.62 -0.24
CA GLU A 295 -24.91 0.86 0.32
C GLU A 295 -24.42 -0.13 1.38
N GLY A 296 -23.29 -0.82 1.11
CA GLY A 296 -22.65 -1.69 2.08
C GLY A 296 -22.26 -0.95 3.37
N PHE A 297 -21.71 0.27 3.25
CA PHE A 297 -21.45 1.11 4.43
C PHE A 297 -22.71 1.39 5.23
N ILE A 298 -23.83 1.70 4.57
CA ILE A 298 -25.13 1.95 5.25
C ILE A 298 -25.62 0.68 5.98
N GLU A 299 -25.48 -0.48 5.36
CA GLU A 299 -25.80 -1.76 5.99
C GLU A 299 -24.94 -1.99 7.24
N VAL A 300 -23.62 -1.85 7.12
CA VAL A 300 -22.68 -2.02 8.24
C VAL A 300 -22.96 -1.02 9.36
N LEU A 301 -23.27 0.23 9.04
CA LEU A 301 -23.63 1.24 10.03
C LEU A 301 -24.90 0.82 10.80
N ASN A 302 -25.93 0.34 10.12
CA ASN A 302 -27.15 -0.13 10.75
C ASN A 302 -26.90 -1.33 11.68
N GLU A 303 -26.14 -2.33 11.23
CA GLU A 303 -25.81 -3.51 12.04
C GLU A 303 -24.96 -3.14 13.26
N ASN A 304 -23.99 -2.25 13.11
CA ASN A 304 -23.20 -1.76 14.23
C ASN A 304 -24.05 -1.04 15.29
N ILE A 305 -25.04 -0.24 14.88
CA ILE A 305 -25.96 0.41 15.81
C ILE A 305 -26.81 -0.61 16.56
N LYS A 306 -27.33 -1.63 15.87
CA LYS A 306 -28.09 -2.71 16.50
C LYS A 306 -27.22 -3.47 17.52
N PHE A 307 -25.96 -3.76 17.16
CA PHE A 307 -25.01 -4.42 18.06
C PHE A 307 -24.76 -3.58 19.32
N LEU A 308 -24.46 -2.28 19.17
CA LEU A 308 -24.23 -1.37 20.29
C LEU A 308 -25.47 -1.28 21.19
N SER A 309 -26.67 -1.15 20.63
CA SER A 309 -27.92 -1.07 21.39
C SER A 309 -28.21 -2.33 22.21
N LYS A 310 -27.89 -3.52 21.67
CA LYS A 310 -28.07 -4.80 22.39
C LYS A 310 -27.08 -4.99 23.54
N ASN A 311 -25.89 -4.44 23.45
CA ASN A 311 -24.82 -4.60 24.44
C ASN A 311 -24.73 -3.44 25.44
N GLY A 312 -25.80 -2.65 25.59
CA GLY A 312 -25.86 -1.53 26.55
C GLY A 312 -24.99 -0.32 26.16
N GLY A 313 -24.37 -0.36 24.97
CA GLY A 313 -23.69 0.79 24.39
C GLY A 313 -24.73 1.74 23.81
N VAL A 314 -24.89 2.92 24.40
CA VAL A 314 -25.78 3.93 23.85
C VAL A 314 -25.00 4.69 22.76
N PRO A 315 -25.44 4.66 21.48
CA PRO A 315 -24.83 5.47 20.42
C PRO A 315 -24.77 6.97 20.75
N SER A 316 -25.68 7.39 21.66
CA SER A 316 -25.86 8.79 22.06
C SER A 316 -24.77 9.38 22.98
N ASN A 317 -23.74 8.60 23.35
CA ASN A 317 -22.66 9.14 24.19
C ASN A 317 -21.49 9.71 23.37
N ASN A 318 -21.59 9.69 22.04
CA ASN A 318 -20.53 10.21 21.16
C ASN A 318 -21.14 11.06 20.05
N VAL A 319 -20.92 12.37 20.11
CA VAL A 319 -21.48 13.33 19.15
C VAL A 319 -21.08 13.04 17.69
N LEU A 320 -19.91 12.45 17.45
CA LEU A 320 -19.48 12.09 16.08
C LEU A 320 -20.32 10.92 15.54
N THR A 321 -20.55 9.90 16.36
CA THR A 321 -21.43 8.78 16.01
C THR A 321 -22.88 9.26 15.81
N GLU A 322 -23.39 10.12 16.66
CA GLU A 322 -24.71 10.73 16.46
C GLU A 322 -24.81 11.49 15.15
N ASN A 323 -23.81 12.32 14.84
CA ASN A 323 -23.77 13.05 13.57
C ASN A 323 -23.71 12.10 12.37
N CYS A 324 -22.97 11.01 12.46
CA CYS A 324 -22.92 9.96 11.43
C CYS A 324 -24.32 9.34 11.22
N ILE A 325 -24.99 8.92 12.30
CA ILE A 325 -26.32 8.32 12.26
C ILE A 325 -27.35 9.29 11.66
N LYS A 326 -27.40 10.52 12.16
CA LYS A 326 -28.33 11.53 11.66
C LYS A 326 -28.12 11.81 10.18
N PHE A 327 -26.87 11.87 9.75
CA PHE A 327 -26.54 12.22 8.35
C PHE A 327 -26.86 11.10 7.37
N TYR A 328 -26.58 9.85 7.73
CA TYR A 328 -26.69 8.72 6.79
C TYR A 328 -27.97 7.91 6.92
N LEU A 329 -28.64 7.93 8.08
CA LEU A 329 -29.82 7.10 8.32
C LEU A 329 -31.09 7.94 8.55
N ASN A 330 -30.99 9.26 8.52
CA ASN A 330 -32.14 10.18 8.79
C ASN A 330 -32.87 9.85 10.09
N LYS A 331 -32.14 9.45 11.14
CA LYS A 331 -32.66 9.05 12.45
C LYS A 331 -32.31 10.06 13.53
#